data_c188c953914ef559c3b6effc3f316417
#
_entry.id   c188c953914ef559c3b6effc3f316417
#
_cell.length_a   1.000
_cell.length_b   1.000
_cell.length_c   1.000
_cell.angle_alpha   90.00
_cell.angle_beta   90.00
_cell.angle_gamma   90.00
#
_symmetry.space_group_name_H-M   'P 1'
#
loop_
_entity.id
_entity.type
_entity.pdbx_description
1 polymer ?
#
loop_
_entity_poly.entity_id
_entity_poly.type
_entity_poly.pdbx_seq_one_letter_code
_entity_poly.pdbx_strand_id
1 'polypeptide(L)'
;MWPRAGSSKALRGDVDAVNPLQAGPRREWGRHAAVIDIGSNSVRLVIYRLEGRAIWTVFNEKALAGLGRDLTVTGRLSPEGVHTALAALRRFRAVLDGWSASDTAVVATAAVREAQDGQAFVDTIEHQTGLEVRVLTGDEEARYAAWGVLAGQPDAQGVAGDLGGSSLELIRLDASGQGVTLPLGPFALGAPRNIDADRILRAADVALRPLAGRFAATEFHAVGGAWRNLGLLHMAMADYPLHVAHQ
;
A
#
# COMPACT_ATOMS: atom_id res chain seq x y z
N MET A 1 55.75 27.07 -38.23
CA MET A 1 56.17 26.09 -39.21
C MET A 1 56.01 24.72 -38.60
N TRP A 2 54.94 24.03 -38.94
CA TRP A 2 54.59 22.75 -38.36
C TRP A 2 54.86 21.64 -39.35
N PRO A 3 55.50 20.52 -38.99
CA PRO A 3 55.72 19.40 -39.91
C PRO A 3 54.52 18.50 -39.95
N ARG A 4 54.17 17.99 -41.13
CA ARG A 4 53.09 17.13 -41.48
C ARG A 4 53.36 15.68 -41.12
N ALA A 5 52.28 15.05 -40.67
CA ALA A 5 51.83 13.69 -40.73
C ALA A 5 52.78 12.57 -41.20
N GLY A 6 53.00 11.63 -40.30
CA GLY A 6 53.42 10.25 -40.58
C GLY A 6 52.24 9.31 -40.34
N SER A 7 51.98 8.45 -41.30
CA SER A 7 50.94 7.43 -41.32
C SER A 7 51.09 6.43 -40.20
N SER A 8 50.09 6.25 -39.33
CA SER A 8 50.03 5.14 -38.42
C SER A 8 49.02 4.13 -38.91
N LYS A 9 49.52 2.94 -39.17
CA LYS A 9 48.81 1.73 -39.46
C LYS A 9 47.89 1.37 -38.29
N ALA A 10 46.69 1.00 -38.65
CA ALA A 10 45.59 0.53 -37.79
C ALA A 10 46.01 -0.51 -36.74
N LEU A 11 45.67 -0.22 -35.50
CA LEU A 11 45.34 -1.21 -34.51
C LEU A 11 43.79 -1.25 -34.45
N ARG A 12 43.18 -2.09 -35.30
CA ARG A 12 41.82 -2.56 -35.08
C ARG A 12 41.93 -3.67 -34.04
N GLY A 13 41.87 -3.32 -32.79
CA GLY A 13 41.47 -4.24 -31.73
C GLY A 13 39.97 -4.38 -31.77
N ASP A 14 39.48 -5.59 -31.99
CA ASP A 14 38.09 -5.97 -31.81
C ASP A 14 37.70 -5.61 -30.40
N VAL A 15 37.00 -4.50 -30.25
CA VAL A 15 36.14 -4.27 -29.08
C VAL A 15 34.89 -5.08 -29.33
N ASP A 16 34.95 -6.37 -28.94
CA ASP A 16 33.74 -7.15 -28.72
C ASP A 16 32.87 -6.32 -27.81
N ALA A 17 31.88 -5.66 -28.41
CA ALA A 17 30.81 -4.99 -27.69
C ALA A 17 30.13 -6.08 -26.88
N VAL A 18 30.48 -6.18 -25.60
CA VAL A 18 29.74 -6.99 -24.63
C VAL A 18 28.32 -6.44 -24.64
N ASN A 19 27.45 -7.17 -25.33
CA ASN A 19 26.03 -6.86 -25.34
C ASN A 19 25.53 -6.98 -23.88
N PRO A 20 25.16 -5.87 -23.19
CA PRO A 20 24.74 -5.92 -21.80
C PRO A 20 23.47 -6.74 -21.58
N LEU A 21 22.84 -7.22 -22.66
CA LEU A 21 21.67 -8.10 -22.65
C LEU A 21 22.00 -9.60 -22.73
N GLN A 22 23.26 -9.97 -22.90
CA GLN A 22 23.72 -11.33 -22.66
C GLN A 22 24.13 -11.50 -21.20
N ALA A 23 23.14 -11.35 -20.31
CA ALA A 23 23.30 -11.78 -18.94
C ALA A 23 23.64 -13.27 -18.94
N GLY A 24 24.81 -13.64 -18.42
CA GLY A 24 25.14 -15.01 -18.04
C GLY A 24 24.05 -15.62 -17.16
N PRO A 25 24.14 -16.91 -16.76
CA PRO A 25 23.06 -17.58 -16.04
C PRO A 25 22.60 -16.66 -14.92
N ARG A 26 21.32 -16.21 -15.00
CA ARG A 26 20.71 -15.37 -13.98
C ARG A 26 20.93 -16.13 -12.68
N ARG A 27 21.78 -15.59 -11.79
CA ARG A 27 21.77 -16.03 -10.40
C ARG A 27 20.29 -15.96 -10.02
N GLU A 28 19.73 -17.05 -9.51
CA GLU A 28 18.38 -17.07 -8.94
C GLU A 28 18.38 -16.09 -7.75
N TRP A 29 18.25 -14.80 -8.10
CA TRP A 29 17.96 -13.78 -7.12
C TRP A 29 16.59 -14.11 -6.58
N GLY A 30 16.45 -14.34 -5.31
CA GLY A 30 15.26 -14.77 -4.60
C GLY A 30 13.91 -14.55 -5.32
N ARG A 31 12.92 -15.29 -4.97
CA ARG A 31 11.56 -15.22 -5.53
C ARG A 31 11.01 -13.80 -5.36
N HIS A 32 10.42 -13.24 -6.42
CA HIS A 32 9.71 -11.97 -6.34
C HIS A 32 8.22 -12.21 -6.13
N ALA A 33 7.61 -11.43 -5.23
CA ALA A 33 6.18 -11.37 -5.04
C ALA A 33 5.73 -9.90 -5.15
N ALA A 34 4.58 -9.68 -5.75
CA ALA A 34 4.01 -8.35 -5.92
C ALA A 34 2.65 -8.25 -5.21
N VAL A 35 2.39 -7.09 -4.61
CA VAL A 35 1.10 -6.78 -4.01
C VAL A 35 0.63 -5.45 -4.57
N ILE A 36 -0.59 -5.43 -5.10
CA ILE A 36 -1.32 -4.20 -5.40
C ILE A 36 -2.43 -4.06 -4.37
N ASP A 37 -2.41 -2.96 -3.63
CA ASP A 37 -3.43 -2.58 -2.66
C ASP A 37 -4.26 -1.42 -3.21
N ILE A 38 -5.57 -1.64 -3.39
CA ILE A 38 -6.54 -0.65 -3.87
C ILE A 38 -7.35 -0.17 -2.66
N GLY A 39 -6.80 0.82 -1.97
CA GLY A 39 -7.41 1.42 -0.79
C GLY A 39 -8.32 2.60 -1.10
N SER A 40 -9.03 3.07 -0.09
CA SER A 40 -9.97 4.20 -0.21
C SER A 40 -9.29 5.51 -0.65
N ASN A 41 -8.05 5.76 -0.22
CA ASN A 41 -7.32 6.98 -0.53
C ASN A 41 -6.23 6.79 -1.59
N SER A 42 -5.67 5.61 -1.70
CA SER A 42 -4.52 5.36 -2.58
C SER A 42 -4.51 3.97 -3.16
N VAL A 43 -3.91 3.86 -4.34
CA VAL A 43 -3.54 2.59 -4.96
C VAL A 43 -2.03 2.44 -4.89
N ARG A 44 -1.54 1.29 -4.45
CA ARG A 44 -0.12 1.06 -4.20
C ARG A 44 0.33 -0.26 -4.81
N LEU A 45 1.47 -0.25 -5.50
CA LEU A 45 2.20 -1.45 -5.91
C LEU A 45 3.46 -1.57 -5.07
N VAL A 46 3.67 -2.73 -4.48
CA VAL A 46 4.94 -3.09 -3.85
C VAL A 46 5.43 -4.40 -4.45
N ILE A 47 6.69 -4.45 -4.84
CA ILE A 47 7.35 -5.69 -5.25
C ILE A 47 8.39 -6.03 -4.20
N TYR A 48 8.32 -7.25 -3.70
CA TYR A 48 9.22 -7.81 -2.72
C TYR A 48 10.14 -8.84 -3.34
N ARG A 49 11.38 -8.87 -2.87
CA ARG A 49 12.31 -9.98 -3.06
C ARG A 49 12.33 -10.80 -1.78
N LEU A 50 12.08 -12.09 -1.92
CA LEU A 50 12.01 -13.04 -0.83
C LEU A 50 13.28 -13.89 -0.83
N GLU A 51 14.07 -13.82 0.24
CA GLU A 51 15.31 -14.58 0.45
C GLU A 51 15.22 -15.33 1.78
N GLY A 52 14.83 -16.60 1.71
CA GLY A 52 14.55 -17.37 2.93
C GLY A 52 13.41 -16.72 3.73
N ARG A 53 13.72 -16.21 4.92
CA ARG A 53 12.76 -15.48 5.78
C ARG A 53 12.85 -13.95 5.64
N ALA A 54 13.81 -13.46 4.87
CA ALA A 54 13.98 -12.02 4.66
C ALA A 54 13.09 -11.52 3.52
N ILE A 55 12.44 -10.38 3.75
CA ILE A 55 11.55 -9.71 2.80
C ILE A 55 12.16 -8.34 2.50
N TRP A 56 12.55 -8.13 1.25
CA TRP A 56 13.14 -6.87 0.79
C TRP A 56 12.20 -6.16 -0.15
N THR A 57 11.85 -4.91 0.14
CA THR A 57 11.12 -4.07 -0.81
C THR A 57 12.08 -3.63 -1.90
N VAL A 58 11.81 -4.06 -3.14
CA VAL A 58 12.63 -3.71 -4.31
C VAL A 58 11.96 -2.71 -5.24
N PHE A 59 10.64 -2.57 -5.14
CA PHE A 59 9.87 -1.53 -5.82
C PHE A 59 8.67 -1.13 -4.96
N ASN A 60 8.36 0.17 -4.95
CA ASN A 60 7.23 0.71 -4.19
C ASN A 60 6.73 2.00 -4.85
N GLU A 61 5.54 1.95 -5.42
CA GLU A 61 4.87 3.11 -6.00
C GLU A 61 3.48 3.27 -5.43
N LYS A 62 3.11 4.50 -5.10
CA LYS A 62 1.82 4.87 -4.53
C LYS A 62 1.20 6.02 -5.34
N ALA A 63 -0.06 5.84 -5.76
CA ALA A 63 -0.87 6.87 -6.38
C ALA A 63 -2.02 7.27 -5.45
N LEU A 64 -2.17 8.56 -5.19
CA LEU A 64 -3.28 9.09 -4.41
C LEU A 64 -4.51 9.23 -5.32
N ALA A 65 -5.43 8.30 -5.23
CA ALA A 65 -6.64 8.26 -6.06
C ALA A 65 -7.85 8.92 -5.37
N GLY A 66 -8.03 8.68 -4.06
CA GLY A 66 -9.18 9.21 -3.33
C GLY A 66 -10.49 8.54 -3.74
N LEU A 67 -10.48 7.23 -4.01
CA LEU A 67 -11.64 6.46 -4.42
C LEU A 67 -12.85 6.64 -3.50
N GLY A 68 -12.60 6.65 -2.17
CA GLY A 68 -13.65 6.75 -1.15
C GLY A 68 -14.13 8.18 -0.85
N ARG A 69 -13.61 9.21 -1.50
CA ARG A 69 -13.85 10.63 -1.17
C ARG A 69 -15.33 11.00 -1.20
N ASP A 70 -16.09 10.44 -2.11
CA ASP A 70 -17.49 10.77 -2.34
C ASP A 70 -18.47 9.71 -1.78
N LEU A 71 -17.94 8.60 -1.27
CA LEU A 71 -18.70 7.41 -0.93
C LEU A 71 -19.79 7.67 0.10
N THR A 72 -19.50 8.44 1.17
CA THR A 72 -20.46 8.75 2.22
C THR A 72 -21.64 9.64 1.75
N VAL A 73 -21.47 10.37 0.66
CA VAL A 73 -22.48 11.28 0.11
C VAL A 73 -23.26 10.64 -1.02
N THR A 74 -22.56 9.91 -1.89
CA THR A 74 -23.13 9.40 -3.15
C THR A 74 -23.43 7.91 -3.11
N GLY A 75 -22.85 7.17 -2.16
CA GLY A 75 -22.83 5.70 -2.15
C GLY A 75 -21.97 5.09 -3.26
N ARG A 76 -21.19 5.89 -3.98
CA ARG A 76 -20.40 5.49 -5.16
C ARG A 76 -18.96 5.96 -5.04
N LEU A 77 -18.08 5.31 -5.80
CA LEU A 77 -16.69 5.72 -5.92
C LEU A 77 -16.58 7.11 -6.56
N SER A 78 -15.57 7.88 -6.15
CA SER A 78 -15.27 9.17 -6.77
C SER A 78 -14.89 8.99 -8.24
N PRO A 79 -15.57 9.64 -9.22
CA PRO A 79 -15.25 9.48 -10.63
C PRO A 79 -13.81 9.88 -10.98
N GLU A 80 -13.32 10.97 -10.36
CA GLU A 80 -11.90 11.40 -10.49
C GLU A 80 -10.95 10.36 -9.88
N GLY A 81 -11.36 9.78 -8.73
CA GLY A 81 -10.62 8.71 -8.07
C GLY A 81 -10.51 7.46 -8.93
N VAL A 82 -11.62 7.04 -9.55
CA VAL A 82 -11.66 5.92 -10.50
C VAL A 82 -10.71 6.16 -11.69
N HIS A 83 -10.78 7.35 -12.30
CA HIS A 83 -9.88 7.69 -13.40
C HIS A 83 -8.40 7.59 -13.00
N THR A 84 -8.04 8.17 -11.85
CA THR A 84 -6.67 8.16 -11.32
C THR A 84 -6.20 6.75 -10.98
N ALA A 85 -7.06 5.96 -10.34
CA ALA A 85 -6.77 4.57 -9.99
C ALA A 85 -6.53 3.70 -11.24
N LEU A 86 -7.39 3.79 -12.25
CA LEU A 86 -7.22 3.04 -13.51
C LEU A 86 -5.93 3.43 -14.25
N ALA A 87 -5.58 4.72 -14.25
CA ALA A 87 -4.31 5.17 -14.84
C ALA A 87 -3.10 4.58 -14.09
N ALA A 88 -3.15 4.54 -12.75
CA ALA A 88 -2.11 3.92 -11.94
C ALA A 88 -2.04 2.40 -12.17
N LEU A 89 -3.18 1.70 -12.21
CA LEU A 89 -3.23 0.25 -12.38
C LEU A 89 -2.69 -0.19 -13.75
N ARG A 90 -2.99 0.55 -14.83
CA ARG A 90 -2.37 0.30 -16.15
C ARG A 90 -0.85 0.45 -16.10
N ARG A 91 -0.33 1.44 -15.39
CA ARG A 91 1.10 1.64 -15.19
C ARG A 91 1.70 0.51 -14.35
N PHE A 92 1.02 0.07 -13.29
CA PHE A 92 1.44 -1.05 -12.45
C PHE A 92 1.49 -2.36 -13.26
N ARG A 93 0.52 -2.60 -14.14
CA ARG A 93 0.57 -3.75 -15.05
C ARG A 93 1.82 -3.72 -15.92
N ALA A 94 2.13 -2.57 -16.53
CA ALA A 94 3.34 -2.42 -17.35
C ALA A 94 4.63 -2.62 -16.56
N VAL A 95 4.67 -2.19 -15.29
CA VAL A 95 5.80 -2.48 -14.38
C VAL A 95 5.90 -3.98 -14.14
N LEU A 96 4.79 -4.66 -13.79
CA LEU A 96 4.77 -6.10 -13.52
C LEU A 96 5.19 -6.94 -14.74
N ASP A 97 4.88 -6.50 -15.96
CA ASP A 97 5.32 -7.17 -17.20
C ASP A 97 6.84 -7.19 -17.34
N GLY A 98 7.54 -6.19 -16.79
CA GLY A 98 9.00 -6.12 -16.74
C GLY A 98 9.63 -6.93 -15.60
N TRP A 99 8.84 -7.41 -14.65
CA TRP A 99 9.29 -8.18 -13.50
C TRP A 99 8.85 -9.64 -13.61
N SER A 100 9.77 -10.57 -13.33
CA SER A 100 9.40 -11.99 -13.20
C SER A 100 8.82 -12.26 -11.80
N ALA A 101 7.74 -11.56 -11.43
CA ALA A 101 7.04 -11.81 -10.18
C ALA A 101 6.24 -13.12 -10.32
N SER A 102 6.62 -14.15 -9.56
CA SER A 102 5.97 -15.46 -9.60
C SER A 102 4.57 -15.42 -8.97
N ASP A 103 4.36 -14.52 -8.03
CA ASP A 103 3.10 -14.33 -7.33
C ASP A 103 2.72 -12.86 -7.33
N THR A 104 1.54 -12.57 -7.80
CA THR A 104 0.95 -11.23 -7.75
C THR A 104 -0.41 -11.32 -7.05
N ALA A 105 -0.57 -10.58 -5.96
CA ALA A 105 -1.84 -10.41 -5.29
C ALA A 105 -2.37 -8.99 -5.54
N VAL A 106 -3.62 -8.88 -6.00
CA VAL A 106 -4.31 -7.60 -6.16
C VAL A 106 -5.52 -7.60 -5.25
N VAL A 107 -5.53 -6.69 -4.30
CA VAL A 107 -6.59 -6.61 -3.30
C VAL A 107 -7.26 -5.24 -3.33
N ALA A 108 -8.56 -5.22 -3.09
CA ALA A 108 -9.33 -4.00 -2.89
C ALA A 108 -10.03 -4.05 -1.52
N THR A 109 -10.17 -2.89 -0.90
CA THR A 109 -10.64 -2.78 0.48
C THR A 109 -11.91 -1.95 0.63
N ALA A 110 -12.14 -1.34 1.76
CA ALA A 110 -13.41 -0.75 2.20
C ALA A 110 -14.14 0.08 1.12
N ALA A 111 -13.47 1.00 0.41
CA ALA A 111 -14.16 1.85 -0.56
C ALA A 111 -14.80 1.05 -1.71
N VAL A 112 -14.07 0.07 -2.25
CA VAL A 112 -14.58 -0.79 -3.34
C VAL A 112 -15.64 -1.74 -2.82
N ARG A 113 -15.44 -2.29 -1.61
CA ARG A 113 -16.39 -3.21 -0.97
C ARG A 113 -17.75 -2.55 -0.69
N GLU A 114 -17.76 -1.29 -0.29
CA GLU A 114 -18.95 -0.58 0.17
C GLU A 114 -19.67 0.20 -0.94
N ALA A 115 -18.96 0.49 -2.04
CA ALA A 115 -19.54 1.27 -3.14
C ALA A 115 -20.55 0.46 -3.95
N GLN A 116 -21.67 1.08 -4.34
CA GLN A 116 -22.68 0.50 -5.22
C GLN A 116 -22.11 0.12 -6.60
N ASP A 117 -21.09 0.83 -7.06
CA ASP A 117 -20.38 0.61 -8.32
C ASP A 117 -19.01 -0.09 -8.14
N GLY A 118 -18.75 -0.63 -6.96
CA GLY A 118 -17.49 -1.30 -6.66
C GLY A 118 -17.21 -2.50 -7.57
N GLN A 119 -18.20 -3.37 -7.82
CA GLN A 119 -18.03 -4.50 -8.73
C GLN A 119 -17.78 -4.05 -10.18
N ALA A 120 -18.51 -3.05 -10.66
CA ALA A 120 -18.27 -2.51 -12.01
C ALA A 120 -16.87 -1.90 -12.16
N PHE A 121 -16.32 -1.34 -11.10
CA PHE A 121 -14.94 -0.86 -11.07
C PHE A 121 -13.95 -2.04 -11.12
N VAL A 122 -14.17 -3.12 -10.37
CA VAL A 122 -13.37 -4.36 -10.44
C VAL A 122 -13.38 -4.92 -11.86
N ASP A 123 -14.56 -5.10 -12.45
CA ASP A 123 -14.70 -5.62 -13.84
C ASP A 123 -13.95 -4.75 -14.85
N THR A 124 -13.95 -3.42 -14.62
CA THR A 124 -13.23 -2.47 -15.47
C THR A 124 -11.71 -2.65 -15.33
N ILE A 125 -11.19 -2.86 -14.12
CA ILE A 125 -9.76 -3.14 -13.89
C ILE A 125 -9.35 -4.41 -14.62
N GLU A 126 -10.09 -5.50 -14.40
CA GLU A 126 -9.79 -6.81 -15.00
C GLU A 126 -9.80 -6.75 -16.53
N HIS A 127 -10.82 -6.08 -17.11
CA HIS A 127 -10.91 -5.90 -18.56
C HIS A 127 -9.75 -5.07 -19.13
N GLN A 128 -9.34 -3.98 -18.45
CA GLN A 128 -8.33 -3.06 -18.98
C GLN A 128 -6.89 -3.50 -18.72
N THR A 129 -6.66 -4.29 -17.68
CA THR A 129 -5.31 -4.60 -17.20
C THR A 129 -5.00 -6.10 -17.10
N GLY A 130 -6.02 -6.95 -17.14
CA GLY A 130 -5.88 -8.39 -16.87
C GLY A 130 -5.48 -8.70 -15.41
N LEU A 131 -5.60 -7.73 -14.49
CA LEU A 131 -5.33 -7.93 -13.08
C LEU A 131 -6.58 -8.48 -12.40
N GLU A 132 -6.51 -9.69 -11.85
CA GLU A 132 -7.59 -10.29 -11.07
C GLU A 132 -7.65 -9.66 -9.68
N VAL A 133 -8.77 -8.99 -9.37
CA VAL A 133 -8.93 -8.22 -8.13
C VAL A 133 -9.75 -9.00 -7.12
N ARG A 134 -9.21 -9.21 -5.94
CA ARG A 134 -9.93 -9.77 -4.80
C ARG A 134 -10.38 -8.65 -3.86
N VAL A 135 -11.68 -8.51 -3.65
CA VAL A 135 -12.24 -7.58 -2.66
C VAL A 135 -12.19 -8.25 -1.28
N LEU A 136 -11.44 -7.67 -0.36
CA LEU A 136 -11.30 -8.19 1.00
C LEU A 136 -12.51 -7.85 1.87
N THR A 137 -12.90 -8.80 2.72
CA THR A 137 -13.78 -8.51 3.86
C THR A 137 -13.02 -7.72 4.93
N GLY A 138 -13.73 -7.01 5.81
CA GLY A 138 -13.10 -6.30 6.93
C GLY A 138 -12.30 -7.22 7.87
N ASP A 139 -12.78 -8.46 8.08
CA ASP A 139 -12.07 -9.45 8.89
C ASP A 139 -10.77 -9.93 8.24
N GLU A 140 -10.74 -10.03 6.90
CA GLU A 140 -9.51 -10.36 6.17
C GLU A 140 -8.53 -9.20 6.23
N GLU A 141 -9.01 -7.97 6.04
CA GLU A 141 -8.22 -6.74 6.12
C GLU A 141 -7.54 -6.62 7.50
N ALA A 142 -8.32 -6.81 8.58
CA ALA A 142 -7.79 -6.84 9.95
C ALA A 142 -6.73 -7.94 10.14
N ARG A 143 -6.99 -9.17 9.65
CA ARG A 143 -6.00 -10.27 9.74
C ARG A 143 -4.72 -10.00 8.98
N TYR A 144 -4.80 -9.40 7.79
CA TYR A 144 -3.61 -9.03 7.04
C TYR A 144 -2.80 -7.94 7.74
N ALA A 145 -3.47 -6.97 8.39
CA ALA A 145 -2.79 -5.98 9.22
C ALA A 145 -2.04 -6.63 10.37
N ALA A 146 -2.67 -7.58 11.09
CA ALA A 146 -2.00 -8.33 12.15
C ALA A 146 -0.79 -9.13 11.66
N TRP A 147 -0.94 -9.83 10.52
CA TRP A 147 0.19 -10.57 9.94
C TRP A 147 1.32 -9.65 9.49
N GLY A 148 1.00 -8.45 9.02
CA GLY A 148 2.00 -7.43 8.70
C GLY A 148 2.82 -7.02 9.93
N VAL A 149 2.16 -6.79 11.07
CA VAL A 149 2.83 -6.51 12.35
C VAL A 149 3.72 -7.68 12.77
N LEU A 150 3.17 -8.91 12.80
CA LEU A 150 3.90 -10.11 13.23
C LEU A 150 5.04 -10.49 12.28
N ALA A 151 4.96 -10.14 11.00
CA ALA A 151 6.06 -10.33 10.06
C ALA A 151 7.27 -9.42 10.38
N GLY A 152 7.00 -8.20 10.84
CA GLY A 152 8.04 -7.25 11.26
C GLY A 152 8.50 -7.45 12.70
N GLN A 153 7.61 -7.88 13.58
CA GLN A 153 7.84 -8.09 15.00
C GLN A 153 7.15 -9.39 15.47
N PRO A 154 7.82 -10.55 15.35
CA PRO A 154 7.22 -11.86 15.61
C PRO A 154 6.65 -12.05 17.03
N ASP A 155 7.20 -11.35 18.01
CA ASP A 155 6.80 -11.42 19.43
C ASP A 155 5.83 -10.29 19.82
N ALA A 156 5.28 -9.54 18.84
CA ALA A 156 4.33 -8.47 19.10
C ALA A 156 3.09 -9.00 19.83
N GLN A 157 2.65 -8.25 20.83
CA GLN A 157 1.46 -8.53 21.62
C GLN A 157 0.53 -7.31 21.61
N GLY A 158 -0.66 -7.47 22.16
CA GLY A 158 -1.59 -6.35 22.27
C GLY A 158 -2.58 -6.25 21.10
N VAL A 159 -2.72 -5.06 20.55
CA VAL A 159 -3.71 -4.75 19.49
C VAL A 159 -3.04 -4.04 18.33
N ALA A 160 -3.28 -4.51 17.11
CA ALA A 160 -2.98 -3.74 15.92
C ALA A 160 -4.19 -2.90 15.50
N GLY A 161 -3.93 -1.66 15.07
CA GLY A 161 -4.95 -0.74 14.57
C GLY A 161 -4.55 -0.18 13.21
N ASP A 162 -5.19 -0.65 12.13
CA ASP A 162 -5.00 -0.12 10.79
C ASP A 162 -6.01 0.99 10.51
N LEU A 163 -5.52 2.21 10.39
CA LEU A 163 -6.33 3.37 10.06
C LEU A 163 -6.20 3.71 8.58
N GLY A 164 -7.15 3.19 7.81
CA GLY A 164 -7.30 3.43 6.39
C GLY A 164 -8.03 4.75 6.08
N GLY A 165 -8.36 4.94 4.78
CA GLY A 165 -9.09 6.13 4.35
C GLY A 165 -10.56 6.16 4.77
N SER A 166 -11.23 5.00 4.82
CA SER A 166 -12.64 4.87 5.16
C SER A 166 -12.89 4.11 6.47
N SER A 167 -11.98 3.24 6.87
CA SER A 167 -12.16 2.34 8.02
C SER A 167 -11.01 2.39 9.01
N LEU A 168 -11.28 1.87 10.21
CA LEU A 168 -10.31 1.48 11.23
C LEU A 168 -10.54 0.01 11.55
N GLU A 169 -9.54 -0.80 11.28
CA GLU A 169 -9.49 -2.20 11.70
C GLU A 169 -8.76 -2.29 13.03
N LEU A 170 -9.38 -2.94 14.02
CA LEU A 170 -8.73 -3.32 15.28
C LEU A 170 -8.66 -4.84 15.36
N ILE A 171 -7.52 -5.36 15.71
CA ILE A 171 -7.32 -6.81 15.86
C ILE A 171 -6.36 -7.13 16.99
N ARG A 172 -6.70 -8.15 17.78
CA ARG A 172 -5.82 -8.69 18.81
C ARG A 172 -4.71 -9.53 18.17
N LEU A 173 -3.50 -9.33 18.66
CA LEU A 173 -2.31 -10.08 18.23
C LEU A 173 -2.10 -11.36 19.05
N ASP A 174 -3.15 -11.86 19.69
CA ASP A 174 -3.13 -13.14 20.43
C ASP A 174 -3.77 -14.27 19.60
N ALA A 175 -3.77 -15.46 20.16
CA ALA A 175 -4.34 -16.66 19.52
C ALA A 175 -5.84 -16.54 19.18
N SER A 176 -6.56 -15.58 19.77
CA SER A 176 -7.98 -15.35 19.45
C SER A 176 -8.18 -14.76 18.07
N GLY A 177 -7.20 -13.92 17.61
CA GLY A 177 -7.28 -13.21 16.34
C GLY A 177 -8.58 -12.42 16.17
N GLN A 178 -9.18 -11.96 17.28
CA GLN A 178 -10.45 -11.24 17.24
C GLN A 178 -10.24 -9.87 16.62
N GLY A 179 -10.94 -9.61 15.52
CA GLY A 179 -10.92 -8.34 14.80
C GLY A 179 -12.28 -7.64 14.80
N VAL A 180 -12.28 -6.38 14.38
CA VAL A 180 -13.45 -5.56 14.08
C VAL A 180 -13.07 -4.49 13.08
N THR A 181 -13.97 -4.16 12.17
CA THR A 181 -13.88 -3.04 11.25
C THR A 181 -14.87 -1.97 11.66
N LEU A 182 -14.41 -0.73 11.73
CA LEU A 182 -15.20 0.44 12.14
C LEU A 182 -15.14 1.53 11.07
N PRO A 183 -16.22 2.25 10.76
CA PRO A 183 -16.24 3.34 9.79
C PRO A 183 -15.65 4.63 10.39
N LEU A 184 -14.39 4.57 10.81
CA LEU A 184 -13.67 5.66 11.49
C LEU A 184 -12.50 6.24 10.68
N GLY A 185 -12.39 5.86 9.40
CA GLY A 185 -11.43 6.50 8.51
C GLY A 185 -11.83 7.94 8.17
N PRO A 186 -10.88 8.81 7.79
CA PRO A 186 -11.13 10.21 7.49
C PRO A 186 -12.29 10.46 6.51
N PHE A 187 -12.43 9.66 5.46
CA PHE A 187 -13.52 9.81 4.49
C PHE A 187 -14.88 9.45 5.09
N ALA A 188 -14.96 8.38 5.86
CA ALA A 188 -16.18 8.01 6.58
C ALA A 188 -16.59 9.10 7.58
N LEU A 189 -15.63 9.82 8.15
CA LEU A 189 -15.83 10.94 9.05
C LEU A 189 -16.01 12.30 8.35
N GLY A 190 -16.09 12.33 7.02
CA GLY A 190 -16.47 13.49 6.23
C GLY A 190 -15.33 14.31 5.63
N ALA A 191 -14.06 13.89 5.80
CA ALA A 191 -12.93 14.58 5.18
C ALA A 191 -12.97 14.45 3.64
N PRO A 192 -12.45 15.42 2.92
CA PRO A 192 -11.95 16.72 3.38
C PRO A 192 -13.04 17.80 3.49
N ARG A 193 -14.30 17.49 3.14
CA ARG A 193 -15.37 18.48 2.94
C ARG A 193 -16.00 18.98 4.25
N ASN A 194 -16.10 18.12 5.24
CA ASN A 194 -16.78 18.42 6.49
C ASN A 194 -16.01 17.86 7.69
N ILE A 195 -15.05 18.64 8.18
CA ILE A 195 -14.27 18.33 9.38
C ILE A 195 -14.87 19.07 10.56
N ASP A 196 -15.57 18.32 11.41
CA ASP A 196 -16.15 18.78 12.67
C ASP A 196 -15.58 17.93 13.80
N ALA A 197 -14.71 18.51 14.62
CA ALA A 197 -14.00 17.81 15.68
C ALA A 197 -14.94 17.17 16.70
N ASP A 198 -16.00 17.87 17.12
CA ASP A 198 -16.94 17.35 18.11
C ASP A 198 -17.75 16.19 17.55
N ARG A 199 -18.14 16.27 16.28
CA ARG A 199 -18.82 15.16 15.60
C ARG A 199 -17.91 13.95 15.48
N ILE A 200 -16.65 14.16 15.11
CA ILE A 200 -15.64 13.09 14.99
C ILE A 200 -15.41 12.42 16.33
N LEU A 201 -15.22 13.20 17.40
CA LEU A 201 -15.03 12.69 18.76
C LEU A 201 -16.24 11.87 19.23
N ARG A 202 -17.46 12.37 18.99
CA ARG A 202 -18.67 11.63 19.34
C ARG A 202 -18.78 10.32 18.54
N ALA A 203 -18.50 10.34 17.24
CA ALA A 203 -18.55 9.13 16.41
C ALA A 203 -17.52 8.09 16.87
N ALA A 204 -16.28 8.53 17.16
CA ALA A 204 -15.24 7.67 17.70
C ALA A 204 -15.63 7.08 19.06
N ASP A 205 -16.15 7.89 19.99
CA ASP A 205 -16.56 7.44 21.32
C ASP A 205 -17.70 6.40 21.24
N VAL A 206 -18.70 6.65 20.41
CA VAL A 206 -19.83 5.71 20.21
C VAL A 206 -19.35 4.38 19.65
N ALA A 207 -18.41 4.41 18.69
CA ALA A 207 -17.90 3.21 18.05
C ALA A 207 -16.92 2.43 18.93
N LEU A 208 -16.05 3.12 19.67
CA LEU A 208 -14.96 2.48 20.43
C LEU A 208 -15.34 2.11 21.86
N ARG A 209 -16.20 2.87 22.52
CA ARG A 209 -16.57 2.64 23.93
C ARG A 209 -17.09 1.21 24.19
N PRO A 210 -17.98 0.62 23.38
CA PRO A 210 -18.44 -0.76 23.57
C PRO A 210 -17.33 -1.81 23.44
N LEU A 211 -16.23 -1.45 22.78
CA LEU A 211 -15.11 -2.33 22.44
C LEU A 211 -13.95 -2.21 23.42
N ALA A 212 -13.95 -1.19 24.30
CA ALA A 212 -12.82 -0.88 25.17
C ALA A 212 -12.33 -2.08 25.99
N GLY A 213 -13.26 -2.87 26.59
CA GLY A 213 -12.89 -4.07 27.34
C GLY A 213 -12.30 -5.19 26.47
N ARG A 214 -12.78 -5.31 25.24
CA ARG A 214 -12.33 -6.35 24.30
C ARG A 214 -10.93 -6.06 23.73
N PHE A 215 -10.62 -4.79 23.49
CA PHE A 215 -9.36 -4.35 22.89
C PHE A 215 -8.43 -3.65 23.89
N ALA A 216 -8.70 -3.73 25.21
CA ALA A 216 -7.76 -3.24 26.21
C ALA A 216 -6.45 -4.02 26.14
N ALA A 217 -5.35 -3.31 25.99
CA ALA A 217 -4.01 -3.88 25.90
C ALA A 217 -2.97 -2.85 26.35
N THR A 218 -1.78 -3.33 26.71
CA THR A 218 -0.63 -2.48 27.08
C THR A 218 0.13 -1.98 25.85
N GLU A 219 -0.02 -2.65 24.72
CA GLU A 219 0.66 -2.32 23.46
C GLU A 219 -0.35 -2.09 22.34
N PHE A 220 -0.10 -1.05 21.55
CA PHE A 220 -0.88 -0.71 20.37
C PHE A 220 0.05 -0.53 19.17
N HIS A 221 -0.16 -1.33 18.13
CA HIS A 221 0.61 -1.28 16.90
C HIS A 221 -0.14 -0.49 15.85
N ALA A 222 0.32 0.72 15.62
CA ALA A 222 -0.27 1.66 14.66
C ALA A 222 0.10 1.29 13.22
N VAL A 223 -0.87 0.88 12.41
CA VAL A 223 -0.69 0.49 11.01
C VAL A 223 -1.39 1.50 10.11
N GLY A 224 -0.81 1.79 8.96
CA GLY A 224 -1.40 2.66 7.96
C GLY A 224 -0.85 4.08 7.91
N GLY A 225 -1.19 4.76 6.81
CA GLY A 225 -0.63 6.08 6.50
C GLY A 225 -1.13 7.20 7.39
N ALA A 226 -2.33 7.08 7.96
CA ALA A 226 -2.91 8.10 8.83
C ALA A 226 -2.13 8.24 10.13
N TRP A 227 -1.78 7.13 10.79
CA TRP A 227 -0.94 7.15 11.99
C TRP A 227 0.45 7.71 11.73
N ARG A 228 1.04 7.34 10.58
CA ARG A 228 2.34 7.91 10.17
C ARG A 228 2.27 9.43 10.03
N ASN A 229 1.22 9.95 9.41
CA ASN A 229 1.04 11.39 9.27
C ASN A 229 0.86 12.09 10.62
N LEU A 230 0.12 11.47 11.55
CA LEU A 230 0.00 11.98 12.93
C LEU A 230 1.35 11.96 13.65
N GLY A 231 2.13 10.90 13.50
CA GLY A 231 3.50 10.81 14.03
C GLY A 231 4.40 11.92 13.48
N LEU A 232 4.38 12.14 12.15
CA LEU A 232 5.15 13.20 11.51
C LEU A 232 4.71 14.60 11.99
N LEU A 233 3.41 14.82 12.13
CA LEU A 233 2.87 16.08 12.68
C LEU A 233 3.35 16.31 14.10
N HIS A 234 3.27 15.29 14.96
CA HIS A 234 3.75 15.37 16.34
C HIS A 234 5.25 15.66 16.39
N MET A 235 6.05 14.98 15.58
CA MET A 235 7.49 15.22 15.50
C MET A 235 7.80 16.66 15.08
N ALA A 236 7.07 17.20 14.09
CA ALA A 236 7.23 18.57 13.65
C ALA A 236 6.84 19.58 14.73
N MET A 237 5.74 19.32 15.49
CA MET A 237 5.29 20.20 16.60
C MET A 237 6.22 20.15 17.81
N ALA A 238 6.91 19.04 18.02
CA ALA A 238 7.86 18.84 19.13
C ALA A 238 9.30 19.20 18.76
N ASP A 239 9.54 19.76 17.56
CA ASP A 239 10.87 20.03 17.01
C ASP A 239 11.81 18.83 17.14
N TYR A 240 11.27 17.63 16.81
CA TYR A 240 11.99 16.38 16.94
C TYR A 240 13.06 16.28 15.83
N PRO A 241 14.32 15.86 16.16
CA PRO A 241 15.44 15.95 15.22
C PRO A 241 15.38 15.00 14.03
N LEU A 242 14.46 14.03 14.02
CA LEU A 242 14.25 13.14 12.88
C LEU A 242 13.12 13.66 11.99
N HIS A 243 13.28 13.54 10.67
CA HIS A 243 12.32 14.00 9.68
C HIS A 243 11.49 12.87 9.08
N VAL A 244 11.72 11.62 9.48
CA VAL A 244 11.07 10.43 8.94
C VAL A 244 10.61 9.54 10.09
N ALA A 245 9.34 9.16 10.07
CA ALA A 245 8.85 8.08 10.91
C ALA A 245 9.28 6.74 10.26
N HIS A 246 10.20 6.03 10.91
CA HIS A 246 10.60 4.69 10.50
C HIS A 246 9.48 3.69 10.77
N GLN A 247 9.33 2.72 9.85
CA GLN A 247 8.44 1.57 10.00
C GLN A 247 9.22 0.38 10.50
#